data_f0df705cf3a2eda5e21b6a1fa3bd583e
#
_entry.id   f0df705cf3a2eda5e21b6a1fa3bd583e
#
_cell.length_a   1.000
_cell.length_b   1.000
_cell.length_c   1.000
_cell.angle_alpha   90.00
_cell.angle_beta   90.00
_cell.angle_gamma   90.00
#
_symmetry.space_group_name_H-M   'P 1'
#
loop_
_entity.id
_entity.type
_entity.pdbx_description
1 polymer ?
#
loop_
_entity_poly.entity_id
_entity_poly.type
_entity_poly.pdbx_seq_one_letter_code
_entity_poly.pdbx_strand_id
1 'polypeptide(L)'
;MIDIKEVTKIFGSQKILDNVSLNVKAGEKIAILGQNGAGKSSLMRIILGEFVPNSGSVAIKGVNTLKDRKEALKFISFVPQTPPPLKFSLRELCEFVCISSNVKFEDIEKFSKLLELDLHANLNKSFYKLSGGMKQKMLIAIAFAKDSEILMFDEPTANLDVKARESFKNLLDNFTQNKTLVFISHRIDEIAHLLDRCVYMDLGKIIKEENLRSKSE
;
A
#
# COMPACT_ATOMS: atom_id res chain seq x y z
N MET A 1 6.71 -10.71 -9.17
CA MET A 1 5.69 -9.73 -9.55
C MET A 1 6.18 -8.30 -9.37
N ILE A 2 6.83 -7.98 -8.28
CA ILE A 2 7.63 -6.75 -8.08
C ILE A 2 9.09 -7.18 -8.06
N ASP A 3 9.92 -6.54 -8.89
CA ASP A 3 11.34 -6.86 -8.99
C ASP A 3 12.16 -5.58 -8.74
N ILE A 4 12.92 -5.58 -7.65
CA ILE A 4 13.76 -4.46 -7.19
C ILE A 4 15.19 -4.94 -7.29
N LYS A 5 16.04 -4.23 -8.09
CA LYS A 5 17.42 -4.61 -8.37
C LYS A 5 18.37 -3.49 -7.98
N GLU A 6 19.20 -3.76 -6.99
CA GLU A 6 20.36 -2.93 -6.59
C GLU A 6 20.02 -1.44 -6.39
N VAL A 7 18.82 -1.17 -5.83
CA VAL A 7 18.32 0.18 -5.68
C VAL A 7 19.09 0.94 -4.61
N THR A 8 19.68 2.06 -5.00
CA THR A 8 20.30 3.03 -4.09
C THR A 8 19.59 4.37 -4.20
N LYS A 9 19.31 5.02 -3.06
CA LYS A 9 18.73 6.35 -3.01
C LYS A 9 19.46 7.24 -2.02
N ILE A 10 19.85 8.43 -2.50
CA ILE A 10 20.56 9.45 -1.73
C ILE A 10 19.74 10.74 -1.77
N PHE A 11 19.56 11.39 -0.61
CA PHE A 11 19.04 12.75 -0.49
C PHE A 11 20.11 13.63 0.16
N GLY A 12 20.58 14.65 -0.56
CA GLY A 12 21.72 15.45 -0.11
C GLY A 12 22.94 14.57 0.12
N SER A 13 23.46 14.51 1.34
CA SER A 13 24.57 13.63 1.74
C SER A 13 24.13 12.30 2.37
N GLN A 14 22.84 12.12 2.61
CA GLN A 14 22.33 10.96 3.32
C GLN A 14 21.90 9.85 2.36
N LYS A 15 22.50 8.67 2.48
CA LYS A 15 22.07 7.46 1.78
C LYS A 15 20.88 6.83 2.53
N ILE A 16 19.70 6.87 1.90
CA ILE A 16 18.45 6.38 2.48
C ILE A 16 18.20 4.92 2.11
N LEU A 17 18.62 4.51 0.90
CA LEU A 17 18.65 3.11 0.48
C LEU A 17 20.03 2.80 -0.06
N ASP A 18 20.57 1.65 0.29
CA ASP A 18 21.92 1.21 -0.06
C ASP A 18 21.87 -0.19 -0.66
N ASN A 19 21.91 -0.24 -2.00
CA ASN A 19 21.96 -1.47 -2.78
C ASN A 19 20.85 -2.49 -2.45
N VAL A 20 19.61 -2.01 -2.34
CA VAL A 20 18.45 -2.85 -1.97
C VAL A 20 18.00 -3.68 -3.15
N SER A 21 17.95 -5.00 -2.98
CA SER A 21 17.35 -5.94 -3.92
C SER A 21 16.26 -6.74 -3.22
N LEU A 22 15.08 -6.85 -3.84
CA LEU A 22 13.94 -7.61 -3.32
C LEU A 22 13.07 -8.07 -4.49
N ASN A 23 12.71 -9.34 -4.46
CA ASN A 23 11.72 -9.89 -5.39
C ASN A 23 10.47 -10.30 -4.63
N VAL A 24 9.28 -9.86 -5.08
CA VAL A 24 7.98 -10.28 -4.55
C VAL A 24 7.25 -11.05 -5.63
N LYS A 25 6.90 -12.29 -5.33
CA LYS A 25 6.22 -13.20 -6.27
C LYS A 25 4.74 -12.83 -6.41
N ALA A 26 4.10 -13.29 -7.49
CA ALA A 26 2.65 -13.16 -7.64
C ALA A 26 1.93 -13.96 -6.55
N GLY A 27 0.94 -13.34 -5.91
CA GLY A 27 0.19 -13.92 -4.81
C GLY A 27 0.91 -13.91 -3.46
N GLU A 28 2.19 -13.51 -3.41
CA GLU A 28 2.96 -13.45 -2.18
C GLU A 28 2.52 -12.27 -1.30
N LYS A 29 2.45 -12.52 0.01
CA LYS A 29 2.08 -11.54 1.03
C LYS A 29 3.25 -11.29 1.95
N ILE A 30 3.83 -10.10 1.86
CA ILE A 30 5.04 -9.73 2.63
C ILE A 30 4.81 -8.54 3.54
N ALA A 31 5.54 -8.51 4.63
CA ALA A 31 5.69 -7.33 5.48
C ALA A 31 7.13 -6.82 5.46
N ILE A 32 7.31 -5.52 5.24
CA ILE A 32 8.59 -4.81 5.35
C ILE A 32 8.66 -4.16 6.71
N LEU A 33 9.62 -4.58 7.50
CA LEU A 33 9.79 -4.27 8.92
C LEU A 33 11.08 -3.50 9.15
N GLY A 34 11.15 -2.75 10.22
CA GLY A 34 12.35 -2.00 10.62
C GLY A 34 11.99 -0.73 11.39
N GLN A 35 12.97 -0.12 12.03
CA GLN A 35 12.78 1.11 12.78
C GLN A 35 12.38 2.29 11.90
N ASN A 36 11.92 3.38 12.51
CA ASN A 36 11.70 4.64 11.80
C ASN A 36 13.05 5.11 11.24
N GLY A 37 13.02 5.57 9.98
CA GLY A 37 14.25 5.94 9.27
C GLY A 37 14.98 4.79 8.55
N ALA A 38 14.56 3.53 8.71
CA ALA A 38 15.18 2.39 8.03
C ALA A 38 15.05 2.38 6.49
N GLY A 39 14.28 3.31 5.90
CA GLY A 39 14.12 3.45 4.44
C GLY A 39 12.84 2.82 3.86
N LYS A 40 11.97 2.20 4.69
CA LYS A 40 10.77 1.47 4.25
C LYS A 40 9.84 2.28 3.33
N SER A 41 9.37 3.45 3.80
CA SER A 41 8.49 4.31 2.99
C SER A 41 9.19 4.88 1.76
N SER A 42 10.52 5.10 1.82
CA SER A 42 11.31 5.51 0.65
C SER A 42 11.37 4.40 -0.39
N LEU A 43 11.54 3.14 0.03
CA LEU A 43 11.47 1.98 -0.85
C LEU A 43 10.09 1.88 -1.52
N MET A 44 9.01 2.04 -0.73
CA MET A 44 7.64 2.05 -1.24
C MET A 44 7.45 3.13 -2.32
N ARG A 45 7.91 4.36 -2.08
CA ARG A 45 7.81 5.47 -3.03
C ARG A 45 8.65 5.25 -4.30
N ILE A 46 9.77 4.54 -4.21
CA ILE A 46 10.54 4.13 -5.40
C ILE A 46 9.78 3.06 -6.19
N ILE A 47 9.16 2.08 -5.52
CA ILE A 47 8.31 1.08 -6.20
C ILE A 47 7.18 1.78 -6.96
N LEU A 48 6.59 2.82 -6.39
CA LEU A 48 5.53 3.62 -7.02
C LEU A 48 6.05 4.59 -8.10
N GLY A 49 7.37 4.66 -8.32
CA GLY A 49 7.98 5.62 -9.26
C GLY A 49 7.81 7.08 -8.86
N GLU A 50 7.57 7.36 -7.56
CA GLU A 50 7.52 8.73 -7.02
C GLU A 50 8.92 9.29 -6.79
N PHE A 51 9.86 8.42 -6.40
CA PHE A 51 11.26 8.76 -6.27
C PHE A 51 12.07 8.05 -7.33
N VAL A 52 12.93 8.81 -8.01
CA VAL A 52 13.93 8.28 -8.94
C VAL A 52 15.11 7.77 -8.09
N PRO A 53 15.52 6.49 -8.17
CA PRO A 53 16.71 6.00 -7.52
C PRO A 53 17.97 6.59 -8.16
N ASN A 54 19.07 6.63 -7.42
CA ASN A 54 20.38 7.04 -7.94
C ASN A 54 21.03 5.91 -8.76
N SER A 55 20.76 4.65 -8.40
CA SER A 55 21.15 3.46 -9.18
C SER A 55 20.13 2.35 -8.96
N GLY A 56 20.21 1.32 -9.79
CA GLY A 56 19.30 0.20 -9.78
C GLY A 56 17.99 0.45 -10.54
N SER A 57 17.05 -0.46 -10.42
CA SER A 57 15.77 -0.38 -11.14
C SER A 57 14.66 -1.09 -10.39
N VAL A 58 13.42 -0.71 -10.70
CA VAL A 58 12.21 -1.39 -10.23
C VAL A 58 11.32 -1.71 -11.42
N ALA A 59 10.80 -2.93 -11.44
CA ALA A 59 9.80 -3.36 -12.42
C ALA A 59 8.60 -4.01 -11.71
N ILE A 60 7.40 -3.77 -12.25
CA ILE A 60 6.14 -4.37 -11.80
C ILE A 60 5.58 -5.14 -12.99
N LYS A 61 5.45 -6.46 -12.85
CA LYS A 61 5.06 -7.36 -13.95
C LYS A 61 5.92 -7.16 -15.21
N GLY A 62 7.22 -6.86 -15.03
CA GLY A 62 8.14 -6.59 -16.13
C GLY A 62 8.14 -5.14 -16.65
N VAL A 63 7.18 -4.31 -16.24
CA VAL A 63 7.11 -2.90 -16.63
C VAL A 63 7.97 -2.06 -15.70
N ASN A 64 8.97 -1.36 -16.24
CA ASN A 64 9.84 -0.49 -15.45
C ASN A 64 9.08 0.76 -14.97
N THR A 65 9.10 0.99 -13.65
CA THR A 65 8.29 2.04 -13.01
C THR A 65 8.72 3.47 -13.34
N LEU A 66 9.93 3.67 -13.82
CA LEU A 66 10.41 5.00 -14.27
C LEU A 66 10.16 5.26 -15.75
N LYS A 67 10.23 4.20 -16.58
CA LYS A 67 10.07 4.34 -18.03
C LYS A 67 8.59 4.44 -18.42
N ASP A 68 7.75 3.63 -17.78
CA ASP A 68 6.31 3.63 -18.03
C ASP A 68 5.53 3.48 -16.69
N ARG A 69 5.59 4.57 -15.90
CA ARG A 69 4.95 4.63 -14.59
C ARG A 69 3.44 4.39 -14.67
N LYS A 70 2.79 4.97 -15.68
CA LYS A 70 1.33 4.86 -15.84
C LYS A 70 0.93 3.41 -16.03
N GLU A 71 1.62 2.67 -16.88
CA GLU A 71 1.35 1.26 -17.13
C GLU A 71 1.64 0.40 -15.90
N ALA A 72 2.80 0.62 -15.25
CA ALA A 72 3.18 -0.11 -14.04
C ALA A 72 2.16 0.05 -12.91
N LEU A 73 1.61 1.26 -12.71
CA LEU A 73 0.68 1.55 -11.63
C LEU A 73 -0.74 1.06 -11.87
N LYS A 74 -1.09 0.60 -13.07
CA LYS A 74 -2.38 -0.08 -13.31
C LYS A 74 -2.55 -1.33 -12.44
N PHE A 75 -1.45 -2.00 -12.11
CA PHE A 75 -1.46 -3.23 -11.31
C PHE A 75 -1.51 -2.98 -9.81
N ILE A 76 -1.36 -1.73 -9.35
CA ILE A 76 -1.21 -1.40 -7.93
C ILE A 76 -2.38 -0.55 -7.42
N SER A 77 -2.84 -0.89 -6.20
CA SER A 77 -3.53 0.03 -5.31
C SER A 77 -2.63 0.30 -4.11
N PHE A 78 -2.50 1.57 -3.74
CA PHE A 78 -1.66 2.00 -2.63
C PHE A 78 -2.45 2.82 -1.61
N VAL A 79 -2.28 2.46 -0.34
CA VAL A 79 -2.84 3.19 0.80
C VAL A 79 -1.68 3.78 1.61
N PRO A 80 -1.48 5.10 1.57
CA PRO A 80 -0.40 5.75 2.30
C PRO A 80 -0.71 5.89 3.79
N GLN A 81 0.33 6.01 4.61
CA GLN A 81 0.23 6.28 6.04
C GLN A 81 -0.47 7.61 6.33
N THR A 82 -0.09 8.66 5.59
CA THR A 82 -0.70 9.99 5.71
C THR A 82 -1.57 10.24 4.49
N PRO A 83 -2.90 10.38 4.69
CA PRO A 83 -3.80 10.72 3.60
C PRO A 83 -3.40 12.03 2.91
N PRO A 84 -3.39 12.07 1.56
CA PRO A 84 -3.03 13.27 0.81
C PRO A 84 -4.01 14.43 1.11
N PRO A 85 -3.56 15.69 1.07
CA PRO A 85 -4.39 16.85 1.38
C PRO A 85 -5.28 17.25 0.19
N LEU A 86 -6.18 16.35 -0.22
CA LEU A 86 -7.08 16.59 -1.35
C LEU A 86 -8.16 17.61 -0.99
N LYS A 87 -8.36 18.59 -1.86
CA LYS A 87 -9.40 19.60 -1.72
C LYS A 87 -10.75 19.20 -2.33
N PHE A 88 -10.80 18.10 -3.04
CA PHE A 88 -12.04 17.55 -3.62
C PHE A 88 -13.06 17.19 -2.54
N SER A 89 -14.35 17.30 -2.87
CA SER A 89 -15.41 16.63 -2.13
C SER A 89 -15.29 15.11 -2.28
N LEU A 90 -15.92 14.34 -1.39
CA LEU A 90 -15.94 12.87 -1.57
C LEU A 90 -16.63 12.46 -2.87
N ARG A 91 -17.64 13.20 -3.31
CA ARG A 91 -18.29 12.97 -4.60
C ARG A 91 -17.30 13.10 -5.75
N GLU A 92 -16.61 14.22 -5.84
CA GLU A 92 -15.61 14.46 -6.89
C GLU A 92 -14.46 13.44 -6.84
N LEU A 93 -14.05 13.02 -5.64
CA LEU A 93 -13.04 11.98 -5.48
C LEU A 93 -13.53 10.64 -6.03
N CYS A 94 -14.76 10.23 -5.71
CA CYS A 94 -15.36 9.01 -6.24
C CYS A 94 -15.48 9.07 -7.77
N GLU A 95 -16.00 10.16 -8.31
CA GLU A 95 -16.12 10.37 -9.76
C GLU A 95 -14.76 10.28 -10.46
N PHE A 96 -13.75 10.95 -9.89
CA PHE A 96 -12.38 10.87 -10.40
C PHE A 96 -11.85 9.43 -10.42
N VAL A 97 -12.05 8.66 -9.34
CA VAL A 97 -11.62 7.26 -9.27
C VAL A 97 -12.38 6.40 -10.27
N CYS A 98 -13.69 6.57 -10.39
CA CYS A 98 -14.51 5.83 -11.35
C CYS A 98 -14.01 6.03 -12.78
N ILE A 99 -13.73 7.27 -13.18
CA ILE A 99 -13.25 7.61 -14.52
C ILE A 99 -11.80 7.14 -14.74
N SER A 100 -10.90 7.44 -13.79
CA SER A 100 -9.46 7.20 -13.98
C SER A 100 -9.05 5.74 -13.86
N SER A 101 -9.81 4.94 -13.11
CA SER A 101 -9.49 3.54 -12.81
C SER A 101 -10.54 2.54 -13.27
N ASN A 102 -11.58 3.01 -14.00
CA ASN A 102 -12.71 2.19 -14.47
C ASN A 102 -13.39 1.39 -13.34
N VAL A 103 -13.57 2.03 -12.19
CA VAL A 103 -14.22 1.48 -11.00
C VAL A 103 -15.67 1.91 -10.98
N LYS A 104 -16.58 1.06 -10.54
CA LYS A 104 -17.99 1.43 -10.34
C LYS A 104 -18.17 2.12 -8.99
N PHE A 105 -19.07 3.10 -8.93
CA PHE A 105 -19.38 3.78 -7.66
C PHE A 105 -19.89 2.81 -6.59
N GLU A 106 -20.68 1.81 -6.99
CA GLU A 106 -21.25 0.78 -6.13
C GLU A 106 -20.15 -0.06 -5.44
N ASP A 107 -19.01 -0.27 -6.10
CA ASP A 107 -17.89 -0.98 -5.50
C ASP A 107 -17.23 -0.12 -4.41
N ILE A 108 -17.06 1.18 -4.64
CA ILE A 108 -16.56 2.11 -3.62
C ILE A 108 -17.53 2.17 -2.43
N GLU A 109 -18.82 2.25 -2.70
CA GLU A 109 -19.87 2.25 -1.68
C GLU A 109 -19.85 0.96 -0.85
N LYS A 110 -19.78 -0.19 -1.50
CA LYS A 110 -19.68 -1.52 -0.86
C LYS A 110 -18.52 -1.56 0.15
N PHE A 111 -17.31 -1.21 -0.27
CA PHE A 111 -16.16 -1.25 0.60
C PHE A 111 -16.17 -0.16 1.68
N SER A 112 -16.74 1.01 1.39
CA SER A 112 -16.97 2.06 2.39
C SER A 112 -17.91 1.57 3.50
N LYS A 113 -19.00 0.89 3.14
CA LYS A 113 -19.95 0.31 4.09
C LYS A 113 -19.32 -0.79 4.95
N LEU A 114 -18.49 -1.66 4.34
CA LEU A 114 -17.77 -2.71 5.08
C LEU A 114 -16.77 -2.12 6.10
N LEU A 115 -16.26 -0.91 5.86
CA LEU A 115 -15.40 -0.15 6.77
C LEU A 115 -16.20 0.79 7.69
N GLU A 116 -17.54 0.69 7.70
CA GLU A 116 -18.41 1.55 8.51
C GLU A 116 -18.22 3.04 8.22
N LEU A 117 -18.03 3.39 6.97
CA LEU A 117 -18.04 4.76 6.49
C LEU A 117 -19.33 5.01 5.73
N ASP A 118 -20.23 5.84 6.29
CA ASP A 118 -21.40 6.31 5.57
C ASP A 118 -20.95 7.28 4.45
N LEU A 119 -20.80 6.72 3.25
CA LEU A 119 -20.35 7.47 2.08
C LEU A 119 -21.37 8.55 1.70
N HIS A 120 -22.67 8.21 1.68
CA HIS A 120 -23.73 9.11 1.22
C HIS A 120 -23.89 10.35 2.13
N ALA A 121 -23.84 10.18 3.45
CA ALA A 121 -23.90 11.27 4.41
C ALA A 121 -22.68 12.22 4.30
N ASN A 122 -21.61 11.80 3.63
CA ASN A 122 -20.37 12.56 3.54
C ASN A 122 -20.00 13.01 2.11
N LEU A 123 -20.78 12.65 1.07
CA LEU A 123 -20.44 12.95 -0.33
C LEU A 123 -20.12 14.42 -0.61
N ASN A 124 -20.84 15.34 0.03
CA ASN A 124 -20.66 16.78 -0.18
C ASN A 124 -19.56 17.40 0.72
N LYS A 125 -18.95 16.61 1.61
CA LYS A 125 -17.84 17.08 2.44
C LYS A 125 -16.53 17.03 1.66
N SER A 126 -15.72 18.07 1.79
CA SER A 126 -14.34 18.02 1.29
C SER A 126 -13.56 16.93 2.01
N PHE A 127 -12.79 16.14 1.26
CA PHE A 127 -11.92 15.09 1.80
C PHE A 127 -10.99 15.65 2.88
N TYR A 128 -10.47 16.87 2.67
CA TYR A 128 -9.61 17.53 3.64
C TYR A 128 -10.26 17.71 5.02
N LYS A 129 -11.59 17.93 5.08
CA LYS A 129 -12.34 18.17 6.31
C LYS A 129 -12.77 16.89 7.05
N LEU A 130 -12.57 15.72 6.47
CA LEU A 130 -12.85 14.44 7.13
C LEU A 130 -11.87 14.19 8.28
N SER A 131 -12.30 13.42 9.27
CA SER A 131 -11.39 12.92 10.31
C SER A 131 -10.29 12.03 9.71
N GLY A 132 -9.17 11.86 10.41
CA GLY A 132 -8.08 10.99 9.96
C GLY A 132 -8.55 9.57 9.67
N GLY A 133 -9.37 9.00 10.57
CA GLY A 133 -9.95 7.67 10.39
C GLY A 133 -10.89 7.58 9.18
N MET A 134 -11.76 8.59 8.96
CA MET A 134 -12.64 8.60 7.77
C MET A 134 -11.83 8.69 6.46
N LYS A 135 -10.78 9.51 6.43
CA LYS A 135 -9.87 9.59 5.28
C LYS A 135 -9.23 8.23 5.00
N GLN A 136 -8.74 7.58 6.03
CA GLN A 136 -8.08 6.28 5.92
C GLN A 136 -9.07 5.20 5.43
N LYS A 137 -10.27 5.14 6.02
CA LYS A 137 -11.35 4.24 5.57
C LYS A 137 -11.66 4.44 4.09
N MET A 138 -11.76 5.70 3.64
CA MET A 138 -12.03 6.03 2.23
C MET A 138 -10.92 5.57 1.30
N LEU A 139 -9.65 5.79 1.65
CA LEU A 139 -8.51 5.33 0.84
C LEU A 139 -8.45 3.80 0.76
N ILE A 140 -8.73 3.10 1.86
CA ILE A 140 -8.82 1.64 1.87
C ILE A 140 -9.98 1.17 0.98
N ALA A 141 -11.18 1.77 1.11
CA ALA A 141 -12.33 1.43 0.28
C ALA A 141 -12.01 1.57 -1.22
N ILE A 142 -11.39 2.67 -1.63
CA ILE A 142 -10.95 2.90 -3.00
C ILE A 142 -9.93 1.84 -3.44
N ALA A 143 -8.96 1.49 -2.58
CA ALA A 143 -7.93 0.51 -2.90
C ALA A 143 -8.52 -0.88 -3.17
N PHE A 144 -9.52 -1.29 -2.41
CA PHE A 144 -10.24 -2.55 -2.63
C PHE A 144 -11.19 -2.48 -3.84
N ALA A 145 -11.88 -1.35 -4.04
CA ALA A 145 -12.78 -1.16 -5.19
C ALA A 145 -12.05 -1.21 -6.53
N LYS A 146 -10.78 -0.76 -6.59
CA LYS A 146 -9.94 -0.87 -7.79
C LYS A 146 -9.60 -2.31 -8.18
N ASP A 147 -9.73 -3.24 -7.27
CA ASP A 147 -9.48 -4.67 -7.49
C ASP A 147 -8.11 -5.00 -8.12
N SER A 148 -7.10 -4.20 -7.83
CA SER A 148 -5.75 -4.36 -8.37
C SER A 148 -5.10 -5.68 -7.93
N GLU A 149 -4.18 -6.21 -8.74
CA GLU A 149 -3.45 -7.45 -8.45
C GLU A 149 -2.49 -7.31 -7.28
N ILE A 150 -2.01 -6.08 -7.03
CA ILE A 150 -1.07 -5.74 -5.95
C ILE A 150 -1.73 -4.70 -5.05
N LEU A 151 -1.81 -4.99 -3.77
CA LEU A 151 -2.21 -4.02 -2.74
C LEU A 151 -0.99 -3.68 -1.88
N MET A 152 -0.69 -2.39 -1.78
CA MET A 152 0.42 -1.88 -0.98
C MET A 152 -0.13 -0.99 0.13
N PHE A 153 0.32 -1.23 1.36
CA PHE A 153 -0.16 -0.54 2.55
C PHE A 153 1.01 0.00 3.37
N ASP A 154 1.04 1.31 3.59
CA ASP A 154 2.01 1.96 4.48
C ASP A 154 1.27 2.36 5.78
N GLU A 155 1.47 1.60 6.86
CA GLU A 155 0.83 1.77 8.18
C GLU A 155 -0.70 1.98 8.10
N PRO A 156 -1.46 1.10 7.43
CA PRO A 156 -2.86 1.35 7.09
C PRO A 156 -3.79 1.50 8.30
N THR A 157 -3.41 0.96 9.46
CA THR A 157 -4.25 0.93 10.67
C THR A 157 -3.92 2.03 11.67
N ALA A 158 -2.92 2.89 11.39
CA ALA A 158 -2.44 3.90 12.34
C ALA A 158 -3.54 4.89 12.79
N ASN A 159 -4.47 5.24 11.89
CA ASN A 159 -5.54 6.20 12.14
C ASN A 159 -6.91 5.54 12.37
N LEU A 160 -6.98 4.20 12.44
CA LEU A 160 -8.22 3.46 12.62
C LEU A 160 -8.49 3.17 14.10
N ASP A 161 -9.74 3.29 14.50
CA ASP A 161 -10.22 2.76 15.79
C ASP A 161 -10.24 1.22 15.77
N VAL A 162 -10.48 0.60 16.94
CA VAL A 162 -10.43 -0.86 17.10
C VAL A 162 -11.40 -1.56 16.14
N LYS A 163 -12.62 -1.03 16.01
CA LYS A 163 -13.67 -1.63 15.17
C LYS A 163 -13.32 -1.53 13.68
N ALA A 164 -12.79 -0.39 13.24
CA ALA A 164 -12.33 -0.21 11.87
C ALA A 164 -11.13 -1.11 11.51
N ARG A 165 -10.24 -1.39 12.48
CA ARG A 165 -9.13 -2.35 12.28
C ARG A 165 -9.65 -3.77 12.07
N GLU A 166 -10.65 -4.18 12.85
CA GLU A 166 -11.29 -5.48 12.67
C GLU A 166 -11.97 -5.57 11.31
N SER A 167 -12.71 -4.54 10.90
CA SER A 167 -13.30 -4.45 9.57
C SER A 167 -12.24 -4.54 8.46
N PHE A 168 -11.10 -3.87 8.61
CA PHE A 168 -9.99 -3.95 7.67
C PHE A 168 -9.38 -5.35 7.61
N LYS A 169 -9.19 -6.02 8.76
CA LYS A 169 -8.73 -7.42 8.82
C LYS A 169 -9.71 -8.33 8.06
N ASN A 170 -11.00 -8.19 8.29
CA ASN A 170 -12.03 -8.95 7.58
C ASN A 170 -11.99 -8.71 6.05
N LEU A 171 -11.69 -7.47 5.61
CA LEU A 171 -11.49 -7.19 4.19
C LEU A 171 -10.27 -7.94 3.63
N LEU A 172 -9.16 -7.94 4.35
CA LEU A 172 -7.95 -8.67 3.93
C LEU A 172 -8.23 -10.17 3.80
N ASP A 173 -8.89 -10.77 4.81
CA ASP A 173 -9.20 -12.20 4.82
C ASP A 173 -10.12 -12.61 3.66
N ASN A 174 -11.13 -11.79 3.34
CA ASN A 174 -12.16 -12.17 2.37
C ASN A 174 -11.85 -11.75 0.92
N PHE A 175 -11.02 -10.72 0.70
CA PHE A 175 -10.86 -10.13 -0.64
C PHE A 175 -9.42 -10.16 -1.17
N THR A 176 -8.48 -10.82 -0.48
CA THR A 176 -7.07 -10.82 -0.92
C THR A 176 -6.46 -12.21 -1.15
N GLN A 177 -7.27 -13.25 -1.29
CA GLN A 177 -6.78 -14.64 -1.41
C GLN A 177 -5.76 -14.83 -2.54
N ASN A 178 -6.01 -14.23 -3.71
CA ASN A 178 -5.16 -14.35 -4.90
C ASN A 178 -4.34 -13.07 -5.19
N LYS A 179 -4.23 -12.14 -4.24
CA LYS A 179 -3.55 -10.87 -4.42
C LYS A 179 -2.16 -10.87 -3.80
N THR A 180 -1.26 -10.13 -4.42
CA THR A 180 0.04 -9.81 -3.84
C THR A 180 -0.13 -8.66 -2.85
N LEU A 181 0.36 -8.85 -1.62
CA LEU A 181 0.27 -7.82 -0.58
C LEU A 181 1.67 -7.39 -0.14
N VAL A 182 1.87 -6.08 -0.02
CA VAL A 182 3.08 -5.49 0.56
C VAL A 182 2.67 -4.56 1.68
N PHE A 183 3.06 -4.90 2.89
CA PHE A 183 2.81 -4.09 4.08
C PHE A 183 4.07 -3.42 4.58
N ILE A 184 3.95 -2.17 5.02
CA ILE A 184 4.81 -1.59 6.05
C ILE A 184 3.92 -1.47 7.28
N SER A 185 4.27 -2.14 8.37
CA SER A 185 3.51 -2.04 9.62
C SER A 185 4.37 -2.36 10.83
N HIS A 186 4.13 -1.64 11.92
CA HIS A 186 4.63 -1.98 13.24
C HIS A 186 3.71 -2.95 14.01
N ARG A 187 2.51 -3.23 13.46
CA ARG A 187 1.49 -4.10 14.07
C ARG A 187 1.32 -5.38 13.26
N ILE A 188 2.38 -6.17 13.22
CA ILE A 188 2.38 -7.42 12.44
C ILE A 188 1.38 -8.41 12.99
N ASP A 189 1.19 -8.46 14.30
CA ASP A 189 0.31 -9.42 14.96
C ASP A 189 -1.12 -9.40 14.39
N GLU A 190 -1.57 -8.24 13.91
CA GLU A 190 -2.90 -8.07 13.30
C GLU A 190 -3.03 -8.81 11.96
N ILE A 191 -1.92 -9.02 11.22
CA ILE A 191 -1.88 -9.57 9.86
C ILE A 191 -0.96 -10.79 9.69
N ALA A 192 -0.30 -11.24 10.76
CA ALA A 192 0.71 -12.30 10.72
C ALA A 192 0.19 -13.59 10.06
N HIS A 193 -1.08 -13.93 10.29
CA HIS A 193 -1.72 -15.12 9.72
C HIS A 193 -1.86 -15.08 8.19
N LEU A 194 -1.75 -13.90 7.58
CA LEU A 194 -1.80 -13.71 6.13
C LEU A 194 -0.43 -13.77 5.48
N LEU A 195 0.64 -13.47 6.23
CA LEU A 195 1.97 -13.24 5.67
C LEU A 195 2.68 -14.55 5.30
N ASP A 196 3.34 -14.51 4.15
CA ASP A 196 4.25 -15.57 3.70
C ASP A 196 5.68 -15.30 4.18
N ARG A 197 6.10 -14.00 4.20
CA ARG A 197 7.46 -13.60 4.48
C ARG A 197 7.54 -12.23 5.16
N CYS A 198 8.49 -12.08 6.07
CA CYS A 198 8.92 -10.80 6.62
C CYS A 198 10.29 -10.39 6.07
N VAL A 199 10.41 -9.12 5.67
CA VAL A 199 11.62 -8.49 5.17
C VAL A 199 12.06 -7.42 6.17
N TYR A 200 13.20 -7.59 6.80
CA TYR A 200 13.70 -6.67 7.82
C TYR A 200 14.67 -5.67 7.18
N MET A 201 14.39 -4.38 7.39
CA MET A 201 15.25 -3.29 6.92
C MET A 201 15.88 -2.54 8.08
N ASP A 202 17.15 -2.19 7.94
CA ASP A 202 17.86 -1.28 8.82
C ASP A 202 18.86 -0.43 8.03
N LEU A 203 18.98 0.86 8.38
CA LEU A 203 19.90 1.82 7.76
C LEU A 203 19.95 1.73 6.22
N GLY A 204 18.77 1.59 5.61
CA GLY A 204 18.61 1.56 4.14
C GLY A 204 18.96 0.22 3.48
N LYS A 205 19.18 -0.84 4.24
CA LYS A 205 19.51 -2.19 3.74
C LYS A 205 18.48 -3.22 4.18
N ILE A 206 18.31 -4.27 3.38
CA ILE A 206 17.66 -5.50 3.83
C ILE A 206 18.70 -6.30 4.63
N ILE A 207 18.41 -6.53 5.90
CA ILE A 207 19.32 -7.24 6.83
C ILE A 207 18.92 -8.69 7.07
N LYS A 208 17.63 -9.03 6.85
CA LYS A 208 17.10 -10.37 7.06
C LYS A 208 15.81 -10.54 6.26
N GLU A 209 15.60 -11.76 5.76
CA GLU A 209 14.31 -12.23 5.27
C GLU A 209 13.91 -13.49 6.04
N GLU A 210 12.63 -13.59 6.42
CA GLU A 210 12.11 -14.71 7.22
C GLU A 210 10.82 -15.24 6.59
N ASN A 211 10.83 -16.48 6.14
CA ASN A 211 9.63 -17.16 5.65
C ASN A 211 8.78 -17.62 6.84
N LEU A 212 7.50 -17.29 6.84
CA LEU A 212 6.57 -17.61 7.92
C LEU A 212 5.83 -18.93 7.69
N ARG A 213 5.56 -19.29 6.44
CA ARG A 213 4.83 -20.52 6.10
C ARG A 213 5.65 -21.81 6.19
N SER A 214 6.97 -21.73 6.26
CA SER A 214 7.83 -22.92 6.40
C SER A 214 7.88 -23.51 7.82
N LYS A 215 7.12 -22.97 8.78
CA LYS A 215 7.03 -23.45 10.18
C LYS A 215 5.79 -24.29 10.50
N SER A 216 4.99 -24.65 9.48
CA SER A 216 3.73 -25.41 9.66
C SER A 216 3.77 -26.78 8.96
N GLU A 217 4.94 -27.48 9.03
CA GLU A 217 5.08 -28.93 8.80
C GLU A 217 5.52 -29.63 10.08
#